data_01002a3ed8eb2de96549bbefe18134e9
#
_entry.id   01002a3ed8eb2de96549bbefe18134e9
#
_cell.length_a   1.000
_cell.length_b   1.000
_cell.length_c   1.000
_cell.angle_alpha   90.00
_cell.angle_beta   90.00
_cell.angle_gamma   90.00
#
_symmetry.space_group_name_H-M   'P 1'
#
loop_
_entity.id
_entity.type
_entity.pdbx_description
1 polymer ?
#
loop_
_entity_poly.entity_id
_entity_poly.type
_entity_poly.pdbx_seq_one_letter_code
_entity_poly.pdbx_strand_id
1 'polypeptide(L)'
;VTVWDNHGETAEGTSRFETGLLNGSAFEGKAQWITHAPDKASPVSPVLYKDFVVQGNVKKARLYATALGMYEAEINGEPVDDTYFHPGWTNYRKRLQYQTYAVTLREGKNHLALTLANGWYKGKLGFMPQPNHYGDTTAALAALCITYEDGHEEWIGTDESWFCTTGAIQSAEIYDGETQDFTADPAAPQPARLFDYGFDTLIGQENEPVRC
;
A
#
# COMPACT_ATOMS: atom_id res chain seq x y z
N VAL A 1 2.76 11.17 30.44
CA VAL A 1 3.43 12.40 30.90
C VAL A 1 2.59 13.01 32.01
N THR A 2 3.23 13.31 33.12
CA THR A 2 2.61 14.04 34.20
C THR A 2 3.32 15.40 34.32
N VAL A 3 2.57 16.47 34.40
CA VAL A 3 3.07 17.84 34.58
C VAL A 3 2.55 18.44 35.87
N TRP A 4 3.35 19.30 36.46
CA TRP A 4 2.99 20.04 37.68
C TRP A 4 3.12 21.54 37.41
N ASP A 5 2.21 22.31 37.95
CA ASP A 5 2.32 23.77 37.96
C ASP A 5 2.97 24.29 39.26
N ASN A 6 3.15 25.59 39.36
CA ASN A 6 3.72 26.25 40.54
C ASN A 6 2.74 26.36 41.74
N HIS A 7 1.51 25.90 41.57
CA HIS A 7 0.50 25.82 42.65
C HIS A 7 0.35 24.41 43.21
N GLY A 8 1.09 23.43 42.62
CA GLY A 8 1.07 22.03 43.01
C GLY A 8 -0.09 21.24 42.37
N GLU A 9 -0.77 21.83 41.40
CA GLU A 9 -1.76 21.09 40.61
C GLU A 9 -1.05 20.18 39.59
N THR A 10 -1.66 19.05 39.30
CA THR A 10 -1.12 18.07 38.33
C THR A 10 -2.08 17.81 37.21
N ALA A 11 -1.52 17.61 35.99
CA ALA A 11 -2.26 17.13 34.87
C ALA A 11 -1.50 15.93 34.24
N GLU A 12 -2.25 14.92 33.83
CA GLU A 12 -1.69 13.73 33.19
C GLU A 12 -2.20 13.55 31.76
N GLY A 13 -1.31 13.16 30.87
CA GLY A 13 -1.64 12.77 29.50
C GLY A 13 -0.91 11.48 29.14
N THR A 14 -1.64 10.54 28.53
CA THR A 14 -1.07 9.30 28.01
C THR A 14 -1.16 9.29 26.50
N SER A 15 -0.07 8.94 25.86
CA SER A 15 -0.01 8.70 24.41
C SER A 15 0.64 7.36 24.16
N ARG A 16 0.31 6.78 23.01
CA ARG A 16 0.94 5.54 22.52
C ARG A 16 1.51 5.80 21.15
N PHE A 17 2.64 5.19 20.88
CA PHE A 17 3.21 5.13 19.55
C PHE A 17 3.64 3.69 19.26
N GLU A 18 3.78 3.38 17.99
CA GLU A 18 4.23 2.09 17.51
C GLU A 18 5.33 2.33 16.48
N THR A 19 6.41 1.57 16.55
CA THR A 19 7.44 1.60 15.52
C THR A 19 6.94 0.80 14.31
N GLY A 20 7.11 1.35 13.11
CA GLY A 20 6.96 0.60 11.87
C GLY A 20 8.10 -0.41 11.66
N LEU A 21 8.19 -0.95 10.46
CA LEU A 21 9.37 -1.70 10.04
C LEU A 21 10.57 -0.74 10.00
N LEU A 22 11.64 -1.05 10.71
CA LEU A 22 12.74 -0.11 10.93
C LEU A 22 13.54 0.21 9.66
N ASN A 23 13.50 -0.68 8.67
CA ASN A 23 14.15 -0.51 7.37
C ASN A 23 13.52 -1.42 6.32
N GLY A 24 13.88 -1.23 5.04
CA GLY A 24 13.34 -2.01 3.93
C GLY A 24 13.64 -3.50 4.00
N SER A 25 14.76 -3.90 4.60
CA SER A 25 15.10 -5.33 4.76
C SER A 25 14.12 -6.10 5.64
N ALA A 26 13.30 -5.41 6.42
CA ALA A 26 12.23 -6.06 7.19
C ALA A 26 11.11 -6.68 6.34
N PHE A 27 11.03 -6.33 5.05
CA PHE A 27 10.17 -7.00 4.07
C PHE A 27 10.78 -8.32 3.56
N GLU A 28 12.08 -8.52 3.67
CA GLU A 28 12.76 -9.72 3.19
C GLU A 28 12.18 -10.98 3.85
N GLY A 29 11.89 -11.97 3.03
CA GLY A 29 11.25 -13.21 3.49
C GLY A 29 9.76 -13.09 3.88
N LYS A 30 9.17 -11.88 3.83
CA LYS A 30 7.77 -11.64 4.15
C LYS A 30 6.95 -11.22 2.93
N ALA A 31 7.56 -10.48 2.00
CA ALA A 31 6.91 -10.00 0.78
C ALA A 31 7.92 -9.88 -0.36
N GLN A 32 7.42 -9.92 -1.57
CA GLN A 32 8.15 -9.70 -2.81
C GLN A 32 7.44 -8.62 -3.63
N TRP A 33 8.20 -7.86 -4.39
CA TRP A 33 7.60 -6.95 -5.36
C TRP A 33 6.83 -7.72 -6.42
N ILE A 34 5.61 -7.30 -6.68
CA ILE A 34 4.76 -7.87 -7.73
C ILE A 34 4.24 -6.80 -8.68
N THR A 35 3.99 -7.21 -9.90
CA THR A 35 3.41 -6.38 -10.95
C THR A 35 2.33 -7.15 -11.71
N HIS A 36 1.58 -6.44 -12.52
CA HIS A 36 0.55 -6.99 -13.40
C HIS A 36 1.15 -7.56 -14.70
N ALA A 37 0.32 -8.26 -15.47
CA ALA A 37 0.70 -8.73 -16.81
C ALA A 37 1.02 -7.55 -17.75
N PRO A 38 1.96 -7.72 -18.71
CA PRO A 38 2.75 -6.65 -19.29
C PRO A 38 2.09 -5.88 -20.42
N ASP A 39 0.87 -5.41 -20.28
CA ASP A 39 0.46 -4.33 -21.19
C ASP A 39 0.87 -2.98 -20.57
N LYS A 40 2.14 -2.63 -20.77
CA LYS A 40 2.71 -1.36 -20.31
C LYS A 40 2.05 -0.13 -20.94
N ALA A 41 1.35 -0.30 -22.04
CA ALA A 41 0.66 0.76 -22.77
C ALA A 41 -0.78 0.96 -22.31
N SER A 42 -1.36 0.00 -21.59
CA SER A 42 -2.72 0.13 -21.09
C SER A 42 -2.82 1.28 -20.08
N PRO A 43 -3.76 2.21 -20.26
CA PRO A 43 -4.03 3.24 -19.26
C PRO A 43 -4.83 2.70 -18.06
N VAL A 44 -5.45 1.52 -18.18
CA VAL A 44 -6.34 0.94 -17.17
C VAL A 44 -5.56 0.56 -15.92
N SER A 45 -6.05 1.02 -14.78
CA SER A 45 -5.43 0.73 -13.48
C SER A 45 -5.55 -0.75 -13.12
N PRO A 46 -4.42 -1.45 -12.91
CA PRO A 46 -4.46 -2.84 -12.46
C PRO A 46 -4.83 -2.92 -10.98
N VAL A 47 -5.55 -3.98 -10.64
CA VAL A 47 -5.89 -4.37 -9.26
C VAL A 47 -5.16 -5.66 -8.94
N LEU A 48 -4.19 -5.58 -8.05
CA LEU A 48 -3.47 -6.74 -7.50
C LEU A 48 -4.17 -7.19 -6.24
N TYR A 49 -4.49 -8.47 -6.11
CA TYR A 49 -5.26 -8.95 -4.98
C TYR A 49 -4.92 -10.36 -4.52
N LYS A 50 -5.27 -10.65 -3.28
CA LYS A 50 -5.18 -11.98 -2.68
C LYS A 50 -6.36 -12.24 -1.75
N ASP A 51 -6.96 -13.43 -1.90
CA ASP A 51 -7.88 -14.00 -0.93
C ASP A 51 -7.08 -14.81 0.10
N PHE A 52 -7.45 -14.69 1.37
CA PHE A 52 -6.82 -15.42 2.46
C PHE A 52 -7.82 -15.75 3.56
N VAL A 53 -7.45 -16.66 4.46
CA VAL A 53 -8.32 -17.11 5.54
C VAL A 53 -7.66 -16.83 6.87
N VAL A 54 -8.36 -16.12 7.75
CA VAL A 54 -7.95 -15.88 9.13
C VAL A 54 -8.62 -16.92 10.02
N GLN A 55 -7.81 -17.61 10.82
CA GLN A 55 -8.27 -18.62 11.77
C GLN A 55 -7.89 -18.21 13.20
N GLY A 56 -8.91 -17.94 14.02
CA GLY A 56 -8.73 -17.56 15.41
C GLY A 56 -8.94 -16.06 15.67
N ASN A 57 -8.80 -15.70 16.94
CA ASN A 57 -9.06 -14.34 17.40
C ASN A 57 -7.88 -13.41 17.13
N VAL A 58 -8.08 -12.46 16.23
CA VAL A 58 -7.09 -11.43 15.90
C VAL A 58 -7.05 -10.39 17.01
N LYS A 59 -5.88 -10.20 17.59
CA LYS A 59 -5.60 -9.13 18.55
C LYS A 59 -5.27 -7.83 17.85
N LYS A 60 -4.51 -7.91 16.74
CA LYS A 60 -4.01 -6.76 16.01
C LYS A 60 -3.64 -7.17 14.58
N ALA A 61 -3.93 -6.31 13.61
CA ALA A 61 -3.41 -6.47 12.25
C ALA A 61 -2.79 -5.15 11.76
N ARG A 62 -1.65 -5.26 11.06
CA ARG A 62 -0.91 -4.15 10.47
C ARG A 62 -0.58 -4.47 9.03
N LEU A 63 -1.06 -3.63 8.12
CA LEU A 63 -0.69 -3.66 6.72
C LEU A 63 0.44 -2.64 6.48
N TYR A 64 1.55 -3.10 5.95
CA TYR A 64 2.65 -2.28 5.45
C TYR A 64 2.60 -2.35 3.93
N ALA A 65 2.45 -1.21 3.25
CA ALA A 65 2.29 -1.20 1.80
C ALA A 65 2.99 -0.03 1.14
N THR A 66 3.41 -0.24 -0.09
CA THR A 66 3.99 0.79 -0.97
C THR A 66 3.83 0.37 -2.44
N ALA A 67 4.10 1.30 -3.36
CA ALA A 67 4.10 1.03 -4.78
C ALA A 67 5.13 1.84 -5.56
N LEU A 68 5.54 1.31 -6.68
CA LEU A 68 6.16 2.04 -7.78
C LEU A 68 5.03 2.58 -8.65
N GLY A 69 4.61 3.80 -8.36
CA GLY A 69 3.39 4.43 -8.84
C GLY A 69 2.63 5.05 -7.68
N MET A 70 1.32 5.11 -7.76
CA MET A 70 0.41 5.36 -6.65
C MET A 70 -0.43 4.10 -6.39
N TYR A 71 -0.97 3.99 -5.19
CA TYR A 71 -1.85 2.89 -4.85
C TYR A 71 -2.95 3.30 -3.87
N GLU A 72 -4.03 2.57 -3.95
CA GLU A 72 -5.08 2.50 -2.93
C GLU A 72 -5.18 1.06 -2.44
N ALA A 73 -5.33 0.89 -1.14
CA ALA A 73 -5.44 -0.43 -0.52
C ALA A 73 -6.83 -0.62 0.08
N GLU A 74 -7.39 -1.81 -0.10
CA GLU A 74 -8.71 -2.18 0.41
C GLU A 74 -8.64 -3.53 1.13
N ILE A 75 -9.39 -3.63 2.22
CA ILE A 75 -9.67 -4.90 2.89
C ILE A 75 -11.17 -5.18 2.81
N ASN A 76 -11.52 -6.30 2.18
CA ASN A 76 -12.92 -6.72 2.02
C ASN A 76 -13.82 -5.70 1.30
N GLY A 77 -13.24 -4.92 0.38
CA GLY A 77 -13.93 -3.88 -0.38
C GLY A 77 -14.06 -2.53 0.33
N GLU A 78 -13.43 -2.37 1.49
CA GLU A 78 -13.40 -1.10 2.23
C GLU A 78 -11.98 -0.52 2.20
N PRO A 79 -11.80 0.78 1.91
CA PRO A 79 -10.52 1.44 1.99
C PRO A 79 -9.86 1.27 3.36
N VAL A 80 -8.54 1.08 3.40
CA VAL A 80 -7.81 0.90 4.67
C VAL A 80 -7.66 2.19 5.47
N ASP A 81 -7.78 3.35 4.82
CA ASP A 81 -7.79 4.68 5.44
C ASP A 81 -8.51 5.73 4.57
N ASP A 82 -8.47 6.99 5.01
CA ASP A 82 -9.07 8.17 4.35
C ASP A 82 -8.02 9.09 3.71
N THR A 83 -6.84 8.57 3.41
CA THR A 83 -5.72 9.35 2.89
C THR A 83 -5.41 9.05 1.43
N TYR A 84 -4.77 10.01 0.74
CA TYR A 84 -4.60 10.01 -0.70
C TYR A 84 -3.15 10.15 -1.13
N PHE A 85 -2.87 9.81 -2.40
CA PHE A 85 -1.59 9.97 -3.07
C PHE A 85 -0.45 9.13 -2.49
N HIS A 86 -0.75 7.96 -1.94
CA HIS A 86 0.28 7.03 -1.49
C HIS A 86 1.09 6.42 -2.65
N PRO A 87 2.39 6.19 -2.44
CA PRO A 87 3.20 6.36 -1.25
C PRO A 87 3.74 7.79 -1.05
N GLY A 88 3.31 8.77 -1.85
CA GLY A 88 3.82 10.13 -1.87
C GLY A 88 4.99 10.30 -2.87
N TRP A 89 5.31 11.56 -3.16
CA TRP A 89 6.40 11.87 -4.08
C TRP A 89 7.71 12.10 -3.35
N THR A 90 8.67 11.25 -3.64
CA THR A 90 10.07 11.37 -3.21
C THR A 90 11.00 11.21 -4.42
N ASN A 91 12.29 11.31 -4.24
CA ASN A 91 13.21 10.81 -5.24
C ASN A 91 13.30 9.27 -5.11
N TYR A 92 12.53 8.54 -5.91
CA TYR A 92 12.41 7.08 -5.84
C TYR A 92 13.74 6.33 -6.04
N ARG A 93 14.77 6.97 -6.62
CA ARG A 93 16.11 6.39 -6.70
C ARG A 93 16.88 6.44 -5.37
N LYS A 94 16.34 7.15 -4.37
CA LYS A 94 16.98 7.34 -3.06
C LYS A 94 16.09 6.93 -1.91
N ARG A 95 14.79 7.20 -2.00
CA ARG A 95 13.80 6.94 -0.95
C ARG A 95 12.46 6.62 -1.57
N LEU A 96 11.85 5.57 -1.08
CA LEU A 96 10.48 5.19 -1.36
C LEU A 96 9.78 4.94 -0.04
N GLN A 97 8.75 5.71 0.24
CA GLN A 97 8.00 5.57 1.49
C GLN A 97 7.06 4.36 1.43
N TYR A 98 6.93 3.66 2.55
CA TYR A 98 5.83 2.73 2.77
C TYR A 98 4.91 3.28 3.85
N GLN A 99 3.63 3.00 3.76
CA GLN A 99 2.61 3.34 4.73
C GLN A 99 2.37 2.16 5.68
N THR A 100 1.87 2.49 6.87
CA THR A 100 1.47 1.50 7.89
C THR A 100 0.02 1.76 8.28
N TYR A 101 -0.83 0.76 8.06
CA TYR A 101 -2.25 0.85 8.35
C TYR A 101 -2.64 -0.10 9.48
N ALA A 102 -3.48 0.40 10.39
CA ALA A 102 -4.20 -0.46 11.31
C ALA A 102 -5.45 -0.98 10.59
N VAL A 103 -5.50 -2.27 10.32
CA VAL A 103 -6.61 -2.86 9.58
C VAL A 103 -7.43 -3.80 10.44
N THR A 104 -8.71 -3.93 10.10
CA THR A 104 -9.63 -4.86 10.76
C THR A 104 -9.87 -6.05 9.85
N LEU A 105 -9.66 -7.24 10.39
CA LEU A 105 -9.92 -8.50 9.70
C LEU A 105 -11.11 -9.20 10.34
N ARG A 106 -11.83 -9.98 9.54
CA ARG A 106 -12.88 -10.86 10.02
C ARG A 106 -12.38 -12.29 10.11
N GLU A 107 -12.95 -13.07 10.99
CA GLU A 107 -12.72 -14.52 11.00
C GLU A 107 -13.18 -15.12 9.66
N GLY A 108 -12.44 -16.11 9.16
CA GLY A 108 -12.70 -16.74 7.88
C GLY A 108 -12.08 -15.98 6.70
N LYS A 109 -12.82 -15.91 5.59
CA LYS A 109 -12.32 -15.36 4.33
C LYS A 109 -12.16 -13.85 4.39
N ASN A 110 -11.00 -13.37 3.96
CA ASN A 110 -10.68 -11.97 3.74
C ASN A 110 -10.12 -11.76 2.33
N HIS A 111 -10.23 -10.54 1.85
CA HIS A 111 -9.73 -10.09 0.55
C HIS A 111 -8.90 -8.84 0.75
N LEU A 112 -7.66 -8.83 0.27
CA LEU A 112 -6.79 -7.67 0.24
C LEU A 112 -6.55 -7.30 -1.22
N ALA A 113 -6.82 -6.05 -1.58
CA ALA A 113 -6.59 -5.51 -2.92
C ALA A 113 -5.74 -4.25 -2.89
N LEU A 114 -4.94 -4.07 -3.94
CA LEU A 114 -4.12 -2.90 -4.20
C LEU A 114 -4.41 -2.43 -5.63
N THR A 115 -5.10 -1.32 -5.78
CA THR A 115 -5.32 -0.66 -7.07
C THR A 115 -4.15 0.25 -7.36
N LEU A 116 -3.51 0.13 -8.54
CA LEU A 116 -2.33 0.91 -8.89
C LEU A 116 -2.65 1.98 -9.94
N ALA A 117 -1.97 3.11 -9.82
CA ALA A 117 -1.94 4.18 -10.82
C ALA A 117 -0.50 4.61 -11.13
N ASN A 118 -0.33 5.33 -12.24
CA ASN A 118 1.01 5.73 -12.69
C ASN A 118 1.75 6.65 -11.70
N GLY A 119 1.02 7.59 -11.07
CA GLY A 119 1.57 8.52 -10.10
C GLY A 119 2.79 9.28 -10.61
N TRP A 120 3.65 9.67 -9.68
CA TRP A 120 4.91 10.37 -10.03
C TRP A 120 6.01 9.43 -10.51
N TYR A 121 5.86 8.13 -10.34
CA TYR A 121 6.88 7.15 -10.75
C TYR A 121 6.90 6.92 -12.25
N LYS A 122 5.74 6.57 -12.82
CA LYS A 122 5.56 6.24 -14.23
C LYS A 122 4.88 7.38 -15.00
N GLY A 123 4.04 8.17 -14.34
CA GLY A 123 3.25 9.24 -14.96
C GLY A 123 4.09 10.40 -15.48
N LYS A 124 3.39 11.38 -15.98
CA LYS A 124 3.99 12.62 -16.51
C LYS A 124 4.53 13.50 -15.38
N LEU A 125 5.67 14.16 -15.60
CA LEU A 125 6.25 15.11 -14.65
C LEU A 125 6.63 16.43 -15.36
N GLY A 126 6.33 17.55 -14.68
CA GLY A 126 6.80 18.88 -15.06
C GLY A 126 6.10 19.50 -16.26
N PHE A 127 6.64 20.63 -16.73
CA PHE A 127 6.09 21.43 -17.81
C PHE A 127 6.18 20.78 -19.21
N MET A 128 7.18 19.91 -19.40
CA MET A 128 7.28 19.08 -20.60
C MET A 128 6.98 17.66 -20.18
N PRO A 129 5.72 17.25 -20.20
CA PRO A 129 5.28 16.02 -19.56
C PRO A 129 5.84 14.79 -20.25
N GLN A 130 7.01 14.37 -19.78
CA GLN A 130 7.61 13.10 -20.16
C GLN A 130 7.20 12.05 -19.15
N PRO A 131 6.57 10.95 -19.57
CA PRO A 131 6.27 9.83 -18.69
C PRO A 131 7.54 9.03 -18.40
N ASN A 132 7.43 8.10 -17.45
CA ASN A 132 8.46 7.11 -17.12
C ASN A 132 9.76 7.70 -16.54
N HIS A 133 9.65 8.78 -15.76
CA HIS A 133 10.84 9.44 -15.20
C HIS A 133 11.67 8.53 -14.30
N TYR A 134 11.01 7.71 -13.49
CA TYR A 134 11.67 6.76 -12.59
C TYR A 134 11.60 5.32 -13.10
N GLY A 135 10.55 4.97 -13.82
CA GLY A 135 10.36 3.64 -14.40
C GLY A 135 9.10 3.56 -15.25
N ASP A 136 8.99 2.51 -16.06
CA ASP A 136 7.90 2.31 -17.03
C ASP A 136 6.86 1.25 -16.60
N THR A 137 7.03 0.68 -15.41
CA THR A 137 6.20 -0.42 -14.91
C THR A 137 5.80 -0.15 -13.47
N THR A 138 4.50 -0.10 -13.20
CA THR A 138 3.99 -0.02 -11.83
C THR A 138 4.13 -1.37 -11.13
N ALA A 139 4.44 -1.34 -9.84
CA ALA A 139 4.56 -2.54 -9.03
C ALA A 139 4.13 -2.23 -7.59
N ALA A 140 3.73 -3.25 -6.85
CA ALA A 140 3.34 -3.13 -5.45
C ALA A 140 4.18 -4.03 -4.55
N LEU A 141 4.32 -3.61 -3.31
CA LEU A 141 4.88 -4.39 -2.22
C LEU A 141 3.98 -4.21 -1.01
N ALA A 142 3.48 -5.30 -0.46
CA ALA A 142 2.68 -5.27 0.76
C ALA A 142 2.97 -6.46 1.66
N ALA A 143 2.92 -6.23 2.97
CA ALA A 143 3.04 -7.25 3.99
C ALA A 143 2.01 -6.99 5.10
N LEU A 144 1.08 -7.91 5.29
CA LEU A 144 0.09 -7.88 6.35
C LEU A 144 0.58 -8.77 7.50
N CYS A 145 0.81 -8.16 8.67
CA CYS A 145 1.13 -8.85 9.91
C CYS A 145 -0.14 -9.01 10.74
N ILE A 146 -0.49 -10.22 11.08
CA ILE A 146 -1.62 -10.57 11.93
C ILE A 146 -1.06 -11.11 13.25
N THR A 147 -1.35 -10.42 14.35
CA THR A 147 -1.01 -10.90 15.70
C THR A 147 -2.28 -11.45 16.34
N TYR A 148 -2.26 -12.67 16.77
CA TYR A 148 -3.38 -13.35 17.42
C TYR A 148 -3.36 -13.19 18.94
N GLU A 149 -4.47 -13.49 19.59
CA GLU A 149 -4.60 -13.35 21.07
C GLU A 149 -3.64 -14.25 21.84
N ASP A 150 -3.24 -15.39 21.30
CA ASP A 150 -2.23 -16.29 21.88
C ASP A 150 -0.78 -15.80 21.67
N GLY A 151 -0.60 -14.71 20.96
CA GLY A 151 0.67 -14.05 20.73
C GLY A 151 1.45 -14.53 19.50
N HIS A 152 0.95 -15.52 18.74
CA HIS A 152 1.61 -15.87 17.48
C HIS A 152 1.35 -14.81 16.39
N GLU A 153 2.24 -14.75 15.42
CA GLU A 153 2.15 -13.86 14.28
C GLU A 153 2.09 -14.64 12.98
N GLU A 154 1.24 -14.18 12.08
CA GLU A 154 1.14 -14.66 10.71
C GLU A 154 1.44 -13.50 9.75
N TRP A 155 2.19 -13.79 8.69
CA TRP A 155 2.50 -12.81 7.66
C TRP A 155 1.92 -13.24 6.31
N ILE A 156 1.18 -12.32 5.68
CA ILE A 156 0.63 -12.47 4.34
C ILE A 156 1.25 -11.36 3.49
N GLY A 157 2.20 -11.72 2.64
CA GLY A 157 2.90 -10.79 1.76
C GLY A 157 2.50 -10.92 0.32
N THR A 158 2.88 -9.91 -0.45
CA THR A 158 2.85 -9.99 -1.91
C THR A 158 3.86 -11.03 -2.40
N ASP A 159 3.41 -11.92 -3.26
CA ASP A 159 4.18 -13.00 -3.86
C ASP A 159 3.51 -13.53 -5.15
N GLU A 160 4.02 -14.60 -5.72
CA GLU A 160 3.50 -15.26 -6.93
C GLU A 160 2.07 -15.80 -6.79
N SER A 161 1.54 -15.93 -5.59
CA SER A 161 0.19 -16.45 -5.34
C SER A 161 -0.89 -15.38 -5.44
N TRP A 162 -0.50 -14.12 -5.66
CA TRP A 162 -1.42 -13.03 -5.93
C TRP A 162 -1.94 -13.07 -7.37
N PHE A 163 -3.08 -12.44 -7.56
CA PHE A 163 -3.70 -12.27 -8.87
C PHE A 163 -3.78 -10.81 -9.25
N CYS A 164 -3.95 -10.58 -10.55
CA CYS A 164 -4.20 -9.28 -11.14
C CYS A 164 -5.47 -9.30 -11.95
N THR A 165 -6.27 -8.26 -11.84
CA THR A 165 -7.46 -7.96 -12.65
C THR A 165 -7.49 -6.45 -12.95
N THR A 166 -8.61 -5.94 -13.46
CA THR A 166 -8.91 -4.50 -13.59
C THR A 166 -10.19 -4.17 -12.82
N GLY A 167 -10.36 -2.89 -12.49
CA GLY A 167 -11.57 -2.36 -11.86
C GLY A 167 -12.22 -1.28 -12.73
N ALA A 168 -12.97 -0.40 -12.09
CA ALA A 168 -13.66 0.71 -12.76
C ALA A 168 -12.70 1.80 -13.29
N ILE A 169 -11.49 1.91 -12.75
CA ILE A 169 -10.54 2.97 -13.10
C ILE A 169 -9.90 2.66 -14.45
N GLN A 170 -10.32 3.41 -15.49
CA GLN A 170 -9.86 3.24 -16.86
C GLN A 170 -8.58 4.03 -17.15
N SER A 171 -8.34 5.11 -16.41
CA SER A 171 -7.07 5.85 -16.40
C SER A 171 -6.94 6.67 -15.14
N ALA A 172 -5.72 6.80 -14.62
CA ALA A 172 -5.40 7.65 -13.48
C ALA A 172 -4.02 8.30 -13.66
N GLU A 173 -4.00 9.61 -13.73
CA GLU A 173 -2.79 10.43 -13.89
C GLU A 173 -2.84 11.68 -13.01
N ILE A 174 -1.71 12.09 -12.47
CA ILE A 174 -1.63 13.24 -11.54
C ILE A 174 -2.15 14.53 -12.19
N TYR A 175 -1.86 14.76 -13.48
CA TYR A 175 -2.23 16.00 -14.15
C TYR A 175 -3.52 15.89 -14.96
N ASP A 176 -3.89 14.70 -15.39
CA ASP A 176 -5.05 14.49 -16.26
C ASP A 176 -6.28 14.02 -15.46
N GLY A 177 -6.10 13.70 -14.17
CA GLY A 177 -7.16 13.19 -13.31
C GLY A 177 -7.47 11.72 -13.55
N GLU A 178 -8.65 11.32 -13.17
CA GLU A 178 -9.12 9.93 -13.21
C GLU A 178 -10.38 9.79 -14.07
N THR A 179 -10.45 8.71 -14.83
CA THR A 179 -11.64 8.29 -15.57
C THR A 179 -12.11 6.96 -15.05
N GLN A 180 -13.38 6.89 -14.64
CA GLN A 180 -14.01 5.67 -14.16
C GLN A 180 -15.13 5.22 -15.08
N ASP A 181 -15.25 3.91 -15.29
CA ASP A 181 -16.38 3.26 -15.94
C ASP A 181 -16.86 2.09 -15.06
N PHE A 182 -17.94 2.32 -14.36
CA PHE A 182 -18.57 1.32 -13.49
C PHE A 182 -19.35 0.24 -14.27
N THR A 183 -19.44 0.37 -15.59
CA THR A 183 -20.09 -0.63 -16.46
C THR A 183 -19.09 -1.55 -17.14
N ALA A 184 -17.79 -1.24 -17.04
CA ALA A 184 -16.73 -2.05 -17.59
C ALA A 184 -16.62 -3.40 -16.86
N ASP A 185 -16.63 -4.49 -17.58
CA ASP A 185 -16.36 -5.80 -17.01
C ASP A 185 -14.88 -5.89 -16.57
N PRO A 186 -14.60 -6.36 -15.36
CA PRO A 186 -13.21 -6.61 -14.94
C PRO A 186 -12.51 -7.61 -15.89
N ALA A 187 -11.23 -7.39 -16.12
CA ALA A 187 -10.42 -8.35 -16.86
C ALA A 187 -10.41 -9.71 -16.15
N ALA A 188 -10.33 -10.78 -16.93
CA ALA A 188 -10.19 -12.12 -16.35
C ALA A 188 -8.94 -12.16 -15.44
N PRO A 189 -9.05 -12.70 -14.22
CA PRO A 189 -7.93 -12.79 -13.29
C PRO A 189 -6.74 -13.53 -13.90
N GLN A 190 -5.56 -12.97 -13.73
CA GLN A 190 -4.29 -13.57 -14.14
C GLN A 190 -3.34 -13.60 -12.94
N PRO A 191 -2.40 -14.56 -12.86
CA PRO A 191 -1.37 -14.53 -11.83
C PRO A 191 -0.55 -13.24 -11.90
N ALA A 192 -0.31 -12.62 -10.75
CA ALA A 192 0.64 -11.53 -10.63
C ALA A 192 2.05 -12.05 -10.98
N ARG A 193 2.96 -11.14 -11.33
CA ARG A 193 4.34 -11.46 -11.68
C ARG A 193 5.29 -10.84 -10.69
N LEU A 194 6.34 -11.56 -10.36
CA LEU A 194 7.43 -10.96 -9.58
C LEU A 194 8.08 -9.83 -10.39
N PHE A 195 8.45 -8.78 -9.66
CA PHE A 195 9.14 -7.62 -10.21
C PHE A 195 10.48 -7.45 -9.49
N ASP A 196 11.55 -7.34 -10.26
CA ASP A 196 12.89 -7.21 -9.70
C ASP A 196 13.15 -5.76 -9.27
N TYR A 197 12.94 -5.50 -7.98
CA TYR A 197 13.23 -4.22 -7.35
C TYR A 197 13.69 -4.45 -5.89
N GLY A 198 14.70 -3.70 -5.47
CA GLY A 198 15.29 -3.86 -4.15
C GLY A 198 14.45 -3.25 -3.01
N PHE A 199 14.94 -3.41 -1.79
CA PHE A 199 14.34 -2.85 -0.58
C PHE A 199 15.16 -1.69 0.01
N ASP A 200 16.34 -1.41 -0.54
CA ASP A 200 17.32 -0.45 0.03
C ASP A 200 16.80 0.98 0.12
N THR A 201 15.87 1.36 -0.75
CA THR A 201 15.28 2.70 -0.77
C THR A 201 14.06 2.85 0.16
N LEU A 202 13.56 1.75 0.74
CA LEU A 202 12.35 1.77 1.54
C LEU A 202 12.57 2.44 2.90
N ILE A 203 11.70 3.39 3.21
CA ILE A 203 11.62 4.07 4.51
C ILE A 203 10.16 4.16 4.97
N GLY A 204 9.93 4.23 6.27
CA GLY A 204 8.60 4.57 6.79
C GLY A 204 8.17 5.97 6.33
N GLN A 205 6.87 6.19 6.23
CA GLN A 205 6.32 7.49 5.88
C GLN A 205 6.77 8.57 6.87
N GLU A 206 7.39 9.65 6.36
CA GLU A 206 7.91 10.75 7.16
C GLU A 206 7.03 12.00 7.09
N ASN A 207 6.26 12.16 6.03
CA ASN A 207 5.41 13.34 5.83
C ASN A 207 3.96 13.07 6.28
N GLU A 208 3.26 14.14 6.60
CA GLU A 208 1.83 14.10 6.87
C GLU A 208 1.08 13.53 5.67
N PRO A 209 0.11 12.63 5.89
CA PRO A 209 -0.73 12.13 4.80
C PRO A 209 -1.67 13.22 4.27
N VAL A 210 -2.00 13.15 2.99
CA VAL A 210 -2.98 14.05 2.36
C VAL A 210 -4.39 13.57 2.70
N ARG A 211 -5.23 14.47 3.19
CA ARG A 211 -6.65 14.23 3.50
C ARG A 211 -7.53 15.25 2.82
N CYS A 212 -8.78 14.90 2.55
CA CYS A 212 -9.81 15.83 2.09
C CYS A 212 -10.62 16.40 3.25
#